data_819f38bdfc6172a1818253550c811c39
#
_entry.id   819f38bdfc6172a1818253550c811c39
#
_cell.length_a   1.000
_cell.length_b   1.000
_cell.length_c   1.000
_cell.angle_alpha   90.00
_cell.angle_beta   90.00
_cell.angle_gamma   90.00
#
_symmetry.space_group_name_H-M   'P 1'
#
loop_
_entity.id
_entity.type
_entity.pdbx_description
1 polymer ?
#
loop_
_entity_poly.entity_id
_entity_poly.type
_entity_poly.pdbx_seq_one_letter_code
_entity_poly.pdbx_strand_id
1 'polypeptide(L)'
;MSAGYFPKREKVGLEDLFKGLVLASHILHNNGVVDAYGHISVRSPDNASTFWMPRNVAPALVSTPEDLIEYNVEDASPVEKDAKPGYLERFIHSEIYKRFPAVNSVVHSHASDVLPYCVSGVPLKATIHMAGFLGSNVPMWDASSHYPSGSKHDLLVRNATLGASLSSAFKPATSAGFLYSKVRSALPSQIGGAAPEPSNLPDHAVVLMQGHGFTTAAQSIEEAVYQAIYTKEAAKVLTTALTIHNAHFGHTVEGSVDVQGSGKIKSAKIKTEGEVKYLSDKDLTDAWEAISHTITRPWELWRREVEVNPLYRNNCPDGEDG
;
A
#
# COMPACT_ATOMS: atom_id res chain seq x y z
N MET A 1 -32.41 -8.79 3.75
CA MET A 1 -31.87 -8.70 2.38
C MET A 1 -31.93 -7.24 1.98
N SER A 2 -30.91 -6.46 2.28
CA SER A 2 -30.77 -5.08 1.80
C SER A 2 -29.65 -5.14 0.75
N ALA A 3 -30.03 -5.01 -0.53
CA ALA A 3 -29.10 -4.81 -1.61
C ALA A 3 -28.24 -3.59 -1.31
N GLY A 4 -26.92 -3.77 -1.22
CA GLY A 4 -25.98 -2.68 -1.01
C GLY A 4 -26.19 -1.61 -2.08
N TYR A 5 -26.45 -0.41 -1.63
CA TYR A 5 -26.61 0.77 -2.46
C TYR A 5 -25.22 1.21 -2.93
N PHE A 6 -24.72 0.60 -3.99
CA PHE A 6 -23.68 1.17 -4.82
C PHE A 6 -24.32 1.52 -6.15
N PRO A 7 -24.40 2.82 -6.53
CA PRO A 7 -24.75 3.16 -7.89
C PRO A 7 -23.76 2.45 -8.81
N LYS A 8 -24.27 1.76 -9.84
CA LYS A 8 -23.44 1.33 -10.97
C LYS A 8 -22.78 2.61 -11.50
N ARG A 9 -21.49 2.82 -11.19
CA ARG A 9 -20.77 3.90 -11.85
C ARG A 9 -20.72 3.57 -13.34
N GLU A 10 -21.37 4.40 -14.12
CA GLU A 10 -21.07 4.54 -15.53
C GLU A 10 -19.59 4.84 -15.70
N LYS A 11 -19.05 4.63 -16.88
CA LYS A 11 -17.63 4.76 -17.21
C LYS A 11 -17.08 6.07 -16.61
N VAL A 12 -16.12 5.97 -15.69
CA VAL A 12 -15.48 7.14 -15.06
C VAL A 12 -14.78 7.94 -16.15
N GLY A 13 -15.16 9.20 -16.36
CA GLY A 13 -14.51 10.10 -17.29
C GLY A 13 -13.10 10.48 -16.81
N LEU A 14 -12.25 10.98 -17.73
CA LEU A 14 -10.91 11.45 -17.39
C LEU A 14 -10.93 12.59 -16.37
N GLU A 15 -11.91 13.49 -16.44
CA GLU A 15 -12.06 14.62 -15.51
C GLU A 15 -12.30 14.15 -14.08
N ASP A 16 -13.22 13.19 -13.89
CA ASP A 16 -13.48 12.56 -12.59
C ASP A 16 -12.25 11.80 -12.08
N LEU A 17 -11.52 11.13 -12.98
CA LEU A 17 -10.27 10.45 -12.64
C LEU A 17 -9.23 11.45 -12.11
N PHE A 18 -9.03 12.58 -12.80
CA PHE A 18 -8.06 13.60 -12.40
C PHE A 18 -8.43 14.20 -11.05
N LYS A 19 -9.71 14.55 -10.88
CA LYS A 19 -10.24 15.04 -9.62
C LYS A 19 -10.01 14.04 -8.48
N GLY A 20 -10.28 12.77 -8.74
CA GLY A 20 -10.06 11.66 -7.80
C GLY A 20 -8.59 11.45 -7.45
N LEU A 21 -7.67 11.55 -8.43
CA LEU A 21 -6.24 11.36 -8.22
C LEU A 21 -5.60 12.52 -7.43
N VAL A 22 -6.00 13.77 -7.71
CA VAL A 22 -5.61 14.95 -6.92
C VAL A 22 -6.12 14.80 -5.49
N LEU A 23 -7.40 14.45 -5.32
CA LEU A 23 -8.01 14.23 -4.01
C LEU A 23 -7.30 13.13 -3.22
N ALA A 24 -6.98 12.01 -3.86
CA ALA A 24 -6.25 10.91 -3.24
C ALA A 24 -4.85 11.32 -2.75
N SER A 25 -4.15 12.14 -3.54
CA SER A 25 -2.83 12.70 -3.15
C SER A 25 -2.94 13.54 -1.88
N HIS A 26 -4.00 14.36 -1.78
CA HIS A 26 -4.28 15.18 -0.59
C HIS A 26 -4.66 14.32 0.63
N ILE A 27 -5.52 13.32 0.45
CA ILE A 27 -5.94 12.40 1.52
C ILE A 27 -4.73 11.65 2.08
N LEU A 28 -3.87 11.13 1.23
CA LEU A 28 -2.67 10.41 1.64
C LEU A 28 -1.72 11.32 2.44
N HIS A 29 -1.55 12.58 2.00
CA HIS A 29 -0.75 13.56 2.74
C HIS A 29 -1.40 13.94 4.08
N ASN A 30 -2.70 14.23 4.09
CA ASN A 30 -3.43 14.61 5.30
C ASN A 30 -3.37 13.52 6.38
N ASN A 31 -3.34 12.25 5.96
CA ASN A 31 -3.21 11.10 6.85
C ASN A 31 -1.75 10.71 7.16
N GLY A 32 -0.76 11.48 6.70
CA GLY A 32 0.66 11.24 6.95
C GLY A 32 1.17 9.93 6.36
N VAL A 33 0.57 9.47 5.26
CA VAL A 33 1.05 8.34 4.46
C VAL A 33 2.16 8.78 3.53
N VAL A 34 2.01 9.94 2.92
CA VAL A 34 3.04 10.60 2.11
C VAL A 34 3.36 11.97 2.70
N ASP A 35 4.58 12.44 2.48
CA ASP A 35 5.03 13.78 2.86
C ASP A 35 5.35 14.61 1.60
N ALA A 36 6.55 15.15 1.46
CA ALA A 36 7.02 15.74 0.20
C ALA A 36 7.35 14.67 -0.85
N TYR A 37 7.48 13.43 -0.43
CA TYR A 37 7.77 12.24 -1.23
C TYR A 37 6.64 11.22 -1.09
N GLY A 38 6.75 10.13 -1.85
CA GLY A 38 5.67 9.18 -2.00
C GLY A 38 4.68 9.65 -3.07
N HIS A 39 3.93 8.74 -3.63
CA HIS A 39 3.07 9.03 -4.77
C HIS A 39 2.02 7.96 -5.00
N ILE A 40 0.96 8.36 -5.71
CA ILE A 40 -0.12 7.49 -6.15
C ILE A 40 -0.24 7.56 -7.67
N SER A 41 -0.71 6.49 -8.28
CA SER A 41 -1.11 6.45 -9.69
C SER A 41 -2.44 5.73 -9.87
N VAL A 42 -3.03 5.92 -11.05
CA VAL A 42 -4.25 5.25 -11.47
C VAL A 42 -4.13 4.83 -12.93
N ARG A 43 -4.57 3.60 -13.26
CA ARG A 43 -4.65 3.13 -14.65
C ARG A 43 -5.67 3.96 -15.42
N SER A 44 -5.36 4.32 -16.67
CA SER A 44 -6.29 5.05 -17.53
C SER A 44 -7.56 4.22 -17.78
N PRO A 45 -8.75 4.82 -17.64
CA PRO A 45 -10.02 4.11 -17.86
C PRO A 45 -10.29 3.85 -19.34
N ASP A 46 -9.71 4.66 -20.23
CA ASP A 46 -9.90 4.56 -21.67
C ASP A 46 -8.83 3.72 -22.36
N ASN A 47 -7.66 3.59 -21.75
CA ASN A 47 -6.53 2.83 -22.28
C ASN A 47 -5.80 2.07 -21.18
N ALA A 48 -6.08 0.78 -21.03
CA ALA A 48 -5.44 -0.06 -20.02
C ALA A 48 -3.90 -0.19 -20.18
N SER A 49 -3.34 0.25 -21.32
CA SER A 49 -1.89 0.27 -21.57
C SER A 49 -1.21 1.55 -21.07
N THR A 50 -1.95 2.48 -20.45
CA THR A 50 -1.42 3.71 -19.87
C THR A 50 -1.91 3.90 -18.43
N PHE A 51 -1.23 4.77 -17.68
CA PHE A 51 -1.61 5.16 -16.34
C PHE A 51 -1.25 6.62 -16.06
N TRP A 52 -1.99 7.26 -15.18
CA TRP A 52 -1.78 8.63 -14.75
C TRP A 52 -1.15 8.68 -13.36
N MET A 53 -0.19 9.57 -13.18
CA MET A 53 0.37 9.88 -11.88
C MET A 53 0.81 11.37 -11.81
N PRO A 54 0.90 11.97 -10.60
CA PRO A 54 1.41 13.32 -10.45
C PRO A 54 2.83 13.47 -11.02
N ARG A 55 3.12 14.67 -11.57
CA ARG A 55 4.49 15.08 -11.89
C ARG A 55 5.33 15.17 -10.61
N ASN A 56 6.62 15.38 -10.74
CA ASN A 56 7.53 15.53 -9.60
C ASN A 56 7.22 16.81 -8.78
N VAL A 57 6.18 16.72 -7.97
CA VAL A 57 5.69 17.76 -7.04
C VAL A 57 5.20 17.09 -5.77
N ALA A 58 5.32 17.78 -4.63
CA ALA A 58 4.82 17.23 -3.35
C ALA A 58 3.30 16.91 -3.44
N PRO A 59 2.86 15.76 -2.95
CA PRO A 59 1.46 15.31 -3.06
C PRO A 59 0.42 16.33 -2.58
N ALA A 60 0.73 17.09 -1.52
CA ALA A 60 -0.14 18.16 -1.02
C ALA A 60 -0.34 19.33 -1.99
N LEU A 61 0.52 19.48 -2.99
CA LEU A 61 0.53 20.60 -3.93
C LEU A 61 0.03 20.23 -5.32
N VAL A 62 -0.30 18.98 -5.56
CA VAL A 62 -0.98 18.54 -6.78
C VAL A 62 -2.36 19.20 -6.82
N SER A 63 -2.71 19.92 -7.90
CA SER A 63 -3.93 20.73 -7.87
C SER A 63 -4.70 20.84 -9.18
N THR A 64 -4.08 20.54 -10.32
CA THR A 64 -4.69 20.69 -11.64
C THR A 64 -4.36 19.50 -12.54
N PRO A 65 -5.09 19.31 -13.66
CA PRO A 65 -4.75 18.28 -14.65
C PRO A 65 -3.31 18.39 -15.19
N GLU A 66 -2.75 19.61 -15.29
CA GLU A 66 -1.38 19.87 -15.76
C GLU A 66 -0.31 19.42 -14.76
N ASP A 67 -0.72 19.04 -13.55
CA ASP A 67 0.15 18.39 -12.56
C ASP A 67 0.20 16.86 -12.73
N LEU A 68 -0.59 16.31 -13.67
CA LEU A 68 -0.66 14.88 -13.95
C LEU A 68 0.04 14.55 -15.26
N ILE A 69 0.68 13.39 -15.31
CA ILE A 69 1.38 12.88 -16.49
C ILE A 69 0.84 11.50 -16.81
N GLU A 70 0.53 11.27 -18.10
CA GLU A 70 0.22 9.94 -18.63
C GLU A 70 1.50 9.21 -19.00
N TYR A 71 1.62 7.95 -18.54
CA TYR A 71 2.75 7.07 -18.81
C TYR A 71 2.31 5.78 -19.48
N ASN A 72 3.17 5.23 -20.33
CA ASN A 72 3.02 3.90 -20.88
C ASN A 72 3.29 2.83 -19.80
N VAL A 73 2.42 1.83 -19.69
CA VAL A 73 2.61 0.69 -18.78
C VAL A 73 3.84 -0.12 -19.19
N GLU A 74 4.14 -0.22 -20.48
CA GLU A 74 5.20 -1.10 -21.00
C GLU A 74 6.60 -0.69 -20.53
N ASP A 75 6.91 0.60 -20.54
CA ASP A 75 8.27 1.10 -20.30
C ASP A 75 8.36 2.32 -19.38
N ALA A 76 7.23 2.75 -18.81
CA ALA A 76 7.12 3.94 -17.98
C ALA A 76 7.56 5.24 -18.70
N SER A 77 7.60 5.27 -20.04
CA SER A 77 7.81 6.50 -20.79
C SER A 77 6.56 7.38 -20.74
N PRO A 78 6.68 8.72 -20.66
CA PRO A 78 5.53 9.58 -20.80
C PRO A 78 4.94 9.46 -22.20
N VAL A 79 3.59 9.57 -22.29
CA VAL A 79 2.90 9.55 -23.59
C VAL A 79 3.20 10.83 -24.36
N GLU A 80 3.18 11.99 -23.68
CA GLU A 80 3.60 13.25 -24.27
C GLU A 80 5.12 13.40 -24.26
N LYS A 81 5.70 13.78 -25.41
CA LYS A 81 7.16 13.88 -25.60
C LYS A 81 7.80 15.01 -24.81
N ASP A 82 7.07 16.07 -24.54
CA ASP A 82 7.48 17.27 -23.80
C ASP A 82 6.87 17.35 -22.39
N ALA A 83 6.48 16.19 -21.86
CA ALA A 83 5.95 16.09 -20.50
C ALA A 83 6.90 16.71 -19.46
N LYS A 84 6.32 17.35 -18.45
CA LYS A 84 7.06 17.87 -17.29
C LYS A 84 7.85 16.75 -16.60
N PRO A 85 8.92 17.08 -15.83
CA PRO A 85 9.65 16.07 -15.07
C PRO A 85 8.73 15.29 -14.12
N GLY A 86 8.74 13.97 -14.24
CA GLY A 86 7.99 13.06 -13.38
C GLY A 86 8.86 12.38 -12.33
N TYR A 87 8.25 11.56 -11.48
CA TYR A 87 8.96 10.78 -10.48
C TYR A 87 9.92 9.76 -11.11
N LEU A 88 11.09 9.59 -10.51
CA LEU A 88 12.06 8.55 -10.92
C LEU A 88 11.47 7.16 -10.70
N GLU A 89 10.68 6.98 -9.65
CA GLU A 89 10.15 5.69 -9.22
C GLU A 89 8.83 5.29 -9.90
N ARG A 90 8.46 5.92 -11.01
CA ARG A 90 7.32 5.52 -11.84
C ARG A 90 7.36 4.06 -12.30
N PHE A 91 8.54 3.43 -12.29
CA PHE A 91 8.74 2.00 -12.59
C PHE A 91 8.12 1.07 -11.53
N ILE A 92 7.91 1.53 -10.28
CA ILE A 92 7.10 0.81 -9.29
C ILE A 92 5.70 0.56 -9.86
N HIS A 93 5.09 1.62 -10.39
CA HIS A 93 3.72 1.61 -10.89
C HIS A 93 3.59 0.82 -12.19
N SER A 94 4.41 1.14 -13.20
CA SER A 94 4.35 0.50 -14.52
C SER A 94 4.52 -1.02 -14.42
N GLU A 95 5.49 -1.52 -13.66
CA GLU A 95 5.75 -2.95 -13.57
C GLU A 95 4.70 -3.71 -12.74
N ILE A 96 4.03 -3.05 -11.78
CA ILE A 96 2.86 -3.62 -11.09
C ILE A 96 1.67 -3.68 -12.06
N TYR A 97 1.37 -2.62 -12.81
CA TYR A 97 0.31 -2.62 -13.81
C TYR A 97 0.56 -3.66 -14.91
N LYS A 98 1.80 -3.78 -15.37
CA LYS A 98 2.20 -4.75 -16.39
C LYS A 98 1.97 -6.19 -15.93
N ARG A 99 2.33 -6.49 -14.68
CA ARG A 99 2.19 -7.83 -14.09
C ARG A 99 0.76 -8.18 -13.71
N PHE A 100 -0.03 -7.21 -13.24
CA PHE A 100 -1.37 -7.41 -12.70
C PHE A 100 -2.40 -6.55 -13.43
N PRO A 101 -2.99 -7.04 -14.53
CA PRO A 101 -3.94 -6.27 -15.34
C PRO A 101 -5.18 -5.77 -14.60
N ALA A 102 -5.58 -6.43 -13.50
CA ALA A 102 -6.73 -6.02 -12.68
C ALA A 102 -6.39 -4.99 -11.59
N VAL A 103 -5.11 -4.61 -11.45
CA VAL A 103 -4.71 -3.49 -10.59
C VAL A 103 -4.98 -2.18 -11.31
N ASN A 104 -5.71 -1.28 -10.66
CA ASN A 104 -6.07 0.03 -11.20
C ASN A 104 -5.47 1.19 -10.43
N SER A 105 -4.96 0.97 -9.20
CA SER A 105 -4.27 2.03 -8.45
C SER A 105 -3.11 1.46 -7.63
N VAL A 106 -2.02 2.23 -7.54
CA VAL A 106 -0.80 1.88 -6.82
C VAL A 106 -0.38 3.07 -5.97
N VAL A 107 -0.06 2.84 -4.68
CA VAL A 107 0.52 3.85 -3.78
C VAL A 107 1.90 3.40 -3.35
N HIS A 108 2.86 4.31 -3.39
CA HIS A 108 4.18 4.15 -2.77
C HIS A 108 4.36 5.17 -1.66
N SER A 109 4.92 4.75 -0.52
CA SER A 109 4.96 5.55 0.71
C SER A 109 6.21 5.28 1.54
N HIS A 110 6.70 6.34 2.21
CA HIS A 110 7.78 6.30 3.21
C HIS A 110 7.26 6.55 4.64
N ALA A 111 6.01 6.20 4.94
CA ALA A 111 5.39 6.50 6.23
C ALA A 111 6.26 6.02 7.40
N SER A 112 6.57 6.95 8.30
CA SER A 112 7.51 6.74 9.42
C SER A 112 7.08 5.63 10.39
N ASP A 113 5.78 5.37 10.52
CA ASP A 113 5.26 4.28 11.37
C ASP A 113 5.56 2.89 10.76
N VAL A 114 5.73 2.80 9.42
CA VAL A 114 6.00 1.54 8.71
C VAL A 114 7.50 1.27 8.58
N LEU A 115 8.33 2.31 8.46
CA LEU A 115 9.78 2.18 8.29
C LEU A 115 10.47 1.29 9.34
N PRO A 116 10.09 1.29 10.63
CA PRO A 116 10.67 0.36 11.61
C PRO A 116 10.55 -1.10 11.19
N TYR A 117 9.45 -1.49 10.55
CA TYR A 117 9.26 -2.86 10.05
C TYR A 117 10.08 -3.16 8.79
N CYS A 118 10.51 -2.12 8.07
CA CYS A 118 11.39 -2.25 6.92
C CYS A 118 12.87 -2.47 7.29
N VAL A 119 13.25 -2.29 8.58
CA VAL A 119 14.68 -2.31 9.00
C VAL A 119 14.94 -3.18 10.23
N SER A 120 13.92 -3.50 11.04
CA SER A 120 14.12 -4.18 12.32
C SER A 120 14.18 -5.71 12.22
N GLY A 121 13.74 -6.29 11.11
CA GLY A 121 13.51 -7.73 10.99
C GLY A 121 12.23 -8.24 11.69
N VAL A 122 11.48 -7.36 12.38
CA VAL A 122 10.18 -7.69 12.96
C VAL A 122 9.11 -7.70 11.85
N PRO A 123 8.36 -8.79 11.65
CA PRO A 123 7.35 -8.84 10.60
C PRO A 123 6.15 -7.92 10.92
N LEU A 124 5.70 -7.17 9.93
CA LEU A 124 4.43 -6.45 10.02
C LEU A 124 3.28 -7.45 9.90
N LYS A 125 2.42 -7.52 10.92
CA LYS A 125 1.25 -8.41 10.98
C LYS A 125 0.01 -7.65 11.42
N ALA A 126 -1.15 -8.04 10.93
CA ALA A 126 -2.41 -7.45 11.34
C ALA A 126 -2.79 -7.83 12.77
N THR A 127 -3.09 -6.82 13.57
CA THR A 127 -3.60 -6.92 14.95
C THR A 127 -4.97 -6.30 15.10
N ILE A 128 -5.45 -5.57 14.09
CA ILE A 128 -6.74 -4.88 14.06
C ILE A 128 -7.54 -5.30 12.81
N HIS A 129 -8.85 -5.41 12.95
CA HIS A 129 -9.74 -5.90 11.90
C HIS A 129 -9.74 -5.03 10.63
N MET A 130 -9.49 -3.71 10.74
CA MET A 130 -9.38 -2.82 9.57
C MET A 130 -8.20 -3.17 8.66
N ALA A 131 -7.22 -3.93 9.16
CA ALA A 131 -6.02 -4.31 8.42
C ALA A 131 -6.06 -5.76 7.90
N GLY A 132 -7.24 -6.37 7.77
CA GLY A 132 -7.41 -7.73 7.27
C GLY A 132 -6.78 -7.97 5.89
N PHE A 133 -6.71 -6.94 5.05
CA PHE A 133 -6.08 -6.98 3.72
C PHE A 133 -4.56 -7.25 3.74
N LEU A 134 -3.88 -7.06 4.88
CA LEU A 134 -2.45 -7.39 5.03
C LEU A 134 -2.18 -8.90 4.91
N GLY A 135 -3.20 -9.74 5.15
CA GLY A 135 -3.05 -11.18 5.16
C GLY A 135 -2.17 -11.67 6.31
N SER A 136 -1.84 -12.95 6.30
CA SER A 136 -1.01 -13.60 7.33
C SER A 136 0.47 -13.22 7.24
N ASN A 137 0.92 -12.70 6.13
CA ASN A 137 2.29 -12.28 5.91
C ASN A 137 2.37 -11.11 4.93
N VAL A 138 3.08 -10.04 5.31
CA VAL A 138 3.42 -8.93 4.43
C VAL A 138 4.85 -9.18 3.92
N PRO A 139 5.06 -9.40 2.61
CA PRO A 139 6.38 -9.69 2.07
C PRO A 139 7.30 -8.49 2.16
N MET A 140 8.62 -8.77 2.29
CA MET A 140 9.69 -7.79 2.23
C MET A 140 10.45 -7.96 0.91
N TRP A 141 10.61 -6.86 0.18
CA TRP A 141 11.49 -6.78 -0.98
C TRP A 141 12.76 -6.02 -0.62
N ASP A 142 13.90 -6.55 -1.04
CA ASP A 142 15.21 -5.95 -0.84
C ASP A 142 15.87 -5.63 -2.20
N ALA A 143 16.03 -4.33 -2.47
CA ALA A 143 16.66 -3.82 -3.69
C ALA A 143 18.11 -4.32 -3.84
N SER A 144 18.83 -4.56 -2.73
CA SER A 144 20.26 -4.90 -2.75
C SER A 144 20.56 -6.17 -3.54
N SER A 145 19.61 -7.10 -3.58
CA SER A 145 19.73 -8.36 -4.32
C SER A 145 19.48 -8.24 -5.83
N HIS A 146 19.07 -7.05 -6.31
CA HIS A 146 18.57 -6.86 -7.68
C HIS A 146 19.29 -5.75 -8.46
N TYR A 147 20.28 -5.10 -7.83
CA TYR A 147 21.02 -4.05 -8.54
C TYR A 147 21.84 -4.62 -9.70
N PRO A 148 21.72 -4.05 -10.91
CA PRO A 148 22.66 -4.35 -11.99
C PRO A 148 24.09 -4.01 -11.58
N SER A 149 25.07 -4.77 -12.10
CA SER A 149 26.50 -4.51 -11.84
C SER A 149 26.87 -3.08 -12.20
N GLY A 150 27.55 -2.38 -11.27
CA GLY A 150 28.00 -1.00 -11.45
C GLY A 150 26.91 0.07 -11.29
N SER A 151 25.67 -0.30 -10.93
CA SER A 151 24.62 0.68 -10.64
C SER A 151 24.79 1.33 -9.25
N LYS A 152 24.12 2.47 -9.05
CA LYS A 152 24.06 3.10 -7.73
C LYS A 152 23.11 2.32 -6.81
N HIS A 153 23.51 2.16 -5.56
CA HIS A 153 22.74 1.53 -4.50
C HIS A 153 22.05 2.59 -3.64
N ASP A 154 21.09 3.29 -4.22
CA ASP A 154 20.36 4.40 -3.57
C ASP A 154 18.94 4.05 -3.17
N LEU A 155 18.58 2.76 -3.23
CA LEU A 155 17.27 2.20 -2.91
C LEU A 155 16.11 2.64 -3.82
N LEU A 156 16.33 3.54 -4.78
CA LEU A 156 15.28 4.02 -5.68
C LEU A 156 14.98 3.03 -6.81
N VAL A 157 13.71 2.77 -7.04
CA VAL A 157 13.21 1.90 -8.13
C VAL A 157 13.17 2.69 -9.44
N ARG A 158 14.33 2.95 -10.02
CA ARG A 158 14.53 3.88 -11.15
C ARG A 158 14.53 3.24 -12.53
N ASN A 159 14.30 1.94 -12.65
CA ASN A 159 14.29 1.21 -13.91
C ASN A 159 13.35 -0.01 -13.88
N ALA A 160 13.03 -0.54 -15.05
CA ALA A 160 12.15 -1.69 -15.22
C ALA A 160 12.64 -2.95 -14.49
N THR A 161 13.97 -3.18 -14.42
CA THR A 161 14.52 -4.36 -13.73
C THR A 161 14.17 -4.36 -12.24
N LEU A 162 14.38 -3.23 -11.54
CA LEU A 162 14.04 -3.09 -10.14
C LEU A 162 12.51 -3.12 -9.93
N GLY A 163 11.74 -2.44 -10.79
CA GLY A 163 10.28 -2.47 -10.74
C GLY A 163 9.70 -3.87 -10.95
N ALA A 164 10.23 -4.63 -11.94
CA ALA A 164 9.81 -6.01 -12.20
C ALA A 164 10.13 -6.94 -11.02
N SER A 165 11.29 -6.74 -10.38
CA SER A 165 11.66 -7.47 -9.18
C SER A 165 10.72 -7.14 -8.01
N LEU A 166 10.44 -5.86 -7.74
CA LEU A 166 9.48 -5.45 -6.71
C LEU A 166 8.09 -6.01 -7.01
N SER A 167 7.60 -5.89 -8.24
CA SER A 167 6.28 -6.40 -8.62
C SER A 167 6.16 -7.91 -8.42
N SER A 168 7.27 -8.67 -8.50
CA SER A 168 7.28 -10.10 -8.25
C SER A 168 7.01 -10.46 -6.78
N ALA A 169 7.34 -9.57 -5.84
CA ALA A 169 7.12 -9.78 -4.41
C ALA A 169 5.63 -9.70 -4.01
N PHE A 170 4.77 -9.16 -4.86
CA PHE A 170 3.32 -9.17 -4.67
C PHE A 170 2.69 -10.57 -4.89
N LYS A 171 3.44 -11.52 -5.46
CA LYS A 171 3.04 -12.94 -5.50
C LYS A 171 3.49 -13.65 -4.23
N PRO A 172 2.70 -14.60 -3.69
CA PRO A 172 3.12 -15.35 -2.53
C PRO A 172 4.30 -16.27 -2.88
N ALA A 173 5.23 -16.41 -1.94
CA ALA A 173 6.24 -17.48 -1.98
C ALA A 173 5.64 -18.86 -1.66
N THR A 174 4.41 -18.89 -1.12
CA THR A 174 3.69 -20.11 -0.69
C THR A 174 2.17 -19.90 -0.84
N SER A 175 1.40 -21.01 -0.85
CA SER A 175 -0.06 -21.06 -0.98
C SER A 175 -0.87 -20.23 0.05
N ALA A 176 -0.25 -19.63 1.05
CA ALA A 176 -0.93 -18.83 2.08
C ALA A 176 -1.43 -17.45 1.58
N GLY A 177 -0.81 -16.86 0.55
CA GLY A 177 -1.25 -15.61 -0.07
C GLY A 177 -2.55 -15.73 -0.88
N PHE A 178 -2.99 -16.95 -1.08
CA PHE A 178 -4.19 -17.29 -1.85
C PHE A 178 -5.51 -16.77 -1.22
N LEU A 179 -5.52 -16.46 0.07
CA LEU A 179 -6.75 -16.00 0.75
C LEU A 179 -7.15 -14.59 0.34
N TYR A 180 -6.20 -13.67 0.22
CA TYR A 180 -6.50 -12.28 -0.18
C TYR A 180 -7.02 -12.20 -1.61
N SER A 181 -6.38 -12.89 -2.56
CA SER A 181 -6.83 -12.91 -3.95
C SER A 181 -8.18 -13.59 -4.11
N LYS A 182 -8.49 -14.64 -3.32
CA LYS A 182 -9.81 -15.29 -3.31
C LYS A 182 -10.91 -14.36 -2.83
N VAL A 183 -10.72 -13.67 -1.71
CA VAL A 183 -11.71 -12.72 -1.19
C VAL A 183 -11.90 -11.59 -2.19
N ARG A 184 -10.82 -11.06 -2.76
CA ARG A 184 -10.87 -10.00 -3.77
C ARG A 184 -11.57 -10.41 -5.06
N SER A 185 -11.32 -11.61 -5.57
CA SER A 185 -11.98 -12.09 -6.79
C SER A 185 -13.47 -12.39 -6.60
N ALA A 186 -13.91 -12.61 -5.36
CA ALA A 186 -15.32 -12.81 -5.02
C ALA A 186 -16.09 -11.49 -4.83
N LEU A 187 -15.39 -10.35 -4.70
CA LEU A 187 -16.02 -9.04 -4.57
C LEU A 187 -16.47 -8.53 -5.95
N PRO A 188 -17.70 -7.97 -6.06
CA PRO A 188 -18.14 -7.36 -7.32
C PRO A 188 -17.17 -6.24 -7.71
N SER A 189 -16.70 -6.26 -8.96
CA SER A 189 -15.95 -5.16 -9.55
C SER A 189 -16.77 -3.88 -9.41
N GLN A 190 -16.21 -2.85 -8.77
CA GLN A 190 -16.87 -1.54 -8.62
C GLN A 190 -16.96 -0.78 -9.96
N ILE A 191 -16.22 -1.24 -10.96
CA ILE A 191 -16.24 -0.73 -12.33
C ILE A 191 -16.89 -1.82 -13.17
N GLY A 192 -18.17 -1.74 -13.40
CA GLY A 192 -19.09 -2.50 -14.27
C GLY A 192 -18.54 -3.60 -15.19
N GLY A 193 -17.78 -4.57 -14.67
CA GLY A 193 -17.19 -5.69 -15.40
C GLY A 193 -17.35 -7.02 -14.67
N ALA A 194 -17.07 -8.12 -15.35
CA ALA A 194 -16.98 -9.44 -14.73
C ALA A 194 -15.87 -9.45 -13.67
N ALA A 195 -16.03 -10.25 -12.60
CA ALA A 195 -14.99 -10.45 -11.61
C ALA A 195 -13.65 -10.81 -12.30
N PRO A 196 -12.53 -10.16 -11.96
CA PRO A 196 -11.25 -10.42 -12.63
C PRO A 196 -10.79 -11.85 -12.35
N GLU A 197 -10.15 -12.45 -13.35
CA GLU A 197 -9.49 -13.75 -13.16
C GLU A 197 -8.49 -13.66 -12.00
N PRO A 198 -8.44 -14.63 -11.08
CA PRO A 198 -7.54 -14.60 -9.91
C PRO A 198 -6.07 -14.35 -10.26
N SER A 199 -5.60 -14.82 -11.43
CA SER A 199 -4.23 -14.62 -11.92
C SER A 199 -3.90 -13.17 -12.25
N ASN A 200 -4.91 -12.31 -12.43
CA ASN A 200 -4.74 -10.89 -12.79
C ASN A 200 -4.61 -9.96 -11.57
N LEU A 201 -4.75 -10.52 -10.36
CA LEU A 201 -4.62 -9.81 -9.09
C LEU A 201 -3.38 -10.27 -8.33
N PRO A 202 -2.74 -9.38 -7.55
CA PRO A 202 -1.69 -9.78 -6.64
C PRO A 202 -2.26 -10.60 -5.46
N ASP A 203 -1.48 -11.53 -4.94
CA ASP A 203 -1.84 -12.29 -3.73
C ASP A 203 -1.63 -11.46 -2.45
N HIS A 204 -0.74 -10.45 -2.50
CA HIS A 204 -0.52 -9.49 -1.43
C HIS A 204 -0.97 -8.11 -1.86
N ALA A 205 -1.68 -7.39 -0.97
CA ALA A 205 -2.06 -6.00 -1.21
C ALA A 205 -0.89 -5.03 -0.97
N VAL A 206 0.06 -5.44 -0.12
CA VAL A 206 1.15 -4.61 0.38
C VAL A 206 2.45 -5.38 0.31
N VAL A 207 3.51 -4.70 -0.11
CA VAL A 207 4.91 -5.16 -0.05
C VAL A 207 5.72 -4.10 0.69
N LEU A 208 6.47 -4.53 1.72
CA LEU A 208 7.47 -3.69 2.38
C LEU A 208 8.74 -3.67 1.53
N MET A 209 9.45 -2.54 1.59
CA MET A 209 10.70 -2.31 0.87
C MET A 209 11.81 -2.05 1.89
N GLN A 210 12.81 -2.91 1.92
CA GLN A 210 13.93 -2.87 2.88
C GLN A 210 14.59 -1.48 2.91
N GLY A 211 14.57 -0.83 4.07
CA GLY A 211 15.19 0.48 4.28
C GLY A 211 14.57 1.64 3.46
N HIS A 212 13.38 1.45 2.87
CA HIS A 212 12.80 2.42 1.94
C HIS A 212 11.34 2.81 2.30
N GLY A 213 10.45 1.84 2.48
CA GLY A 213 9.04 2.09 2.74
C GLY A 213 8.14 0.94 2.35
N PHE A 214 7.01 1.24 1.71
CA PHE A 214 6.09 0.20 1.25
C PHE A 214 5.35 0.60 -0.03
N THR A 215 4.78 -0.37 -0.68
CA THR A 215 3.93 -0.17 -1.87
C THR A 215 2.64 -0.97 -1.71
N THR A 216 1.49 -0.36 -2.09
CA THR A 216 0.19 -1.04 -2.17
C THR A 216 -0.27 -1.15 -3.61
N ALA A 217 -1.07 -2.18 -3.91
CA ALA A 217 -1.68 -2.40 -5.23
C ALA A 217 -3.15 -2.80 -5.08
N ALA A 218 -4.05 -2.03 -5.71
CA ALA A 218 -5.48 -2.12 -5.49
C ALA A 218 -6.30 -2.02 -6.79
N GLN A 219 -7.60 -2.38 -6.71
CA GLN A 219 -8.52 -2.32 -7.85
C GLN A 219 -9.18 -0.94 -8.05
N SER A 220 -9.08 -0.05 -7.05
CA SER A 220 -9.56 1.32 -7.16
C SER A 220 -8.67 2.30 -6.39
N ILE A 221 -8.84 3.60 -6.63
CA ILE A 221 -8.15 4.66 -5.90
C ILE A 221 -8.52 4.60 -4.41
N GLU A 222 -9.79 4.47 -4.10
CA GLU A 222 -10.30 4.43 -2.73
C GLU A 222 -9.74 3.24 -1.95
N GLU A 223 -9.65 2.07 -2.59
CA GLU A 223 -9.05 0.88 -1.99
C GLU A 223 -7.55 1.07 -1.75
N ALA A 224 -6.81 1.62 -2.72
CA ALA A 224 -5.38 1.88 -2.59
C ALA A 224 -5.07 2.85 -1.45
N VAL A 225 -5.85 3.93 -1.34
CA VAL A 225 -5.74 4.93 -0.26
C VAL A 225 -6.08 4.30 1.09
N TYR A 226 -7.17 3.51 1.16
CA TYR A 226 -7.55 2.77 2.36
C TYR A 226 -6.41 1.85 2.83
N GLN A 227 -5.89 1.02 1.94
CA GLN A 227 -4.81 0.09 2.25
C GLN A 227 -3.55 0.82 2.73
N ALA A 228 -3.19 1.93 2.10
CA ALA A 228 -2.01 2.70 2.49
C ALA A 228 -2.15 3.32 3.88
N ILE A 229 -3.30 3.94 4.19
CA ILE A 229 -3.60 4.53 5.50
C ILE A 229 -3.61 3.45 6.57
N TYR A 230 -4.35 2.35 6.37
CA TYR A 230 -4.46 1.31 7.39
C TYR A 230 -3.23 0.40 7.49
N THR A 231 -2.34 0.37 6.51
CA THR A 231 -1.00 -0.21 6.67
C THR A 231 -0.20 0.60 7.70
N LYS A 232 -0.21 1.94 7.58
CA LYS A 232 0.43 2.83 8.55
C LYS A 232 -0.19 2.70 9.94
N GLU A 233 -1.52 2.72 10.05
CA GLU A 233 -2.20 2.58 11.35
C GLU A 233 -1.96 1.21 11.99
N ALA A 234 -1.95 0.13 11.22
CA ALA A 234 -1.62 -1.21 11.71
C ALA A 234 -0.18 -1.28 12.24
N ALA A 235 0.77 -0.69 11.54
CA ALA A 235 2.17 -0.60 11.98
C ALA A 235 2.29 0.17 13.31
N LYS A 236 1.63 1.31 13.44
CA LYS A 236 1.58 2.12 14.67
C LYS A 236 0.98 1.34 15.84
N VAL A 237 -0.15 0.66 15.62
CA VAL A 237 -0.81 -0.15 16.66
C VAL A 237 0.08 -1.31 17.08
N LEU A 238 0.68 -2.04 16.13
CA LEU A 238 1.56 -3.15 16.43
C LEU A 238 2.82 -2.70 17.19
N THR A 239 3.45 -1.58 16.81
CA THR A 239 4.60 -1.01 17.54
C THR A 239 4.22 -0.71 18.98
N THR A 240 3.06 -0.08 19.19
CA THR A 240 2.56 0.23 20.54
C THR A 240 2.26 -1.04 21.33
N ALA A 241 1.62 -2.04 20.72
CA ALA A 241 1.32 -3.31 21.36
C ALA A 241 2.60 -4.06 21.78
N LEU A 242 3.62 -4.12 20.94
CA LEU A 242 4.93 -4.71 21.25
C LEU A 242 5.61 -3.96 22.41
N THR A 243 5.54 -2.64 22.42
CA THR A 243 6.11 -1.80 23.48
C THR A 243 5.41 -2.05 24.83
N ILE A 244 4.08 -2.05 24.85
CA ILE A 244 3.27 -2.32 26.06
C ILE A 244 3.54 -3.74 26.56
N HIS A 245 3.53 -4.72 25.66
CA HIS A 245 3.84 -6.10 25.98
C HIS A 245 5.21 -6.23 26.64
N ASN A 246 6.26 -5.68 26.03
CA ASN A 246 7.62 -5.73 26.54
C ASN A 246 7.77 -4.99 27.88
N ALA A 247 7.09 -3.86 28.05
CA ALA A 247 7.10 -3.11 29.30
C ALA A 247 6.41 -3.87 30.45
N HIS A 248 5.39 -4.67 30.15
CA HIS A 248 4.63 -5.41 31.16
C HIS A 248 5.26 -6.77 31.51
N PHE A 249 5.67 -7.52 30.49
CA PHE A 249 6.18 -8.89 30.68
C PHE A 249 7.71 -8.98 30.72
N GLY A 250 8.44 -7.92 30.39
CA GLY A 250 9.90 -7.85 30.33
C GLY A 250 10.50 -8.56 29.13
N HIS A 251 11.81 -8.39 28.97
CA HIS A 251 12.59 -9.16 28.01
C HIS A 251 13.18 -10.38 28.73
N THR A 252 13.06 -11.58 28.17
CA THR A 252 13.91 -12.72 28.54
C THR A 252 15.33 -12.42 28.04
N VAL A 253 16.21 -11.97 28.92
CA VAL A 253 17.64 -11.97 28.63
C VAL A 253 18.15 -13.38 28.93
N GLU A 254 18.40 -14.18 27.91
CA GLU A 254 19.25 -15.37 28.06
C GLU A 254 20.68 -14.87 28.22
N GLY A 255 21.08 -14.63 29.46
CA GLY A 255 22.44 -14.31 29.84
C GLY A 255 22.97 -15.32 30.78
N SER A 256 23.98 -16.13 30.39
CA SER A 256 24.83 -16.85 31.33
C SER A 256 25.78 -15.84 31.97
N VAL A 257 25.55 -15.48 33.25
CA VAL A 257 26.53 -14.76 34.04
C VAL A 257 27.48 -15.78 34.64
N ASP A 258 28.71 -15.84 34.12
CA ASP A 258 29.79 -16.61 34.70
C ASP A 258 30.33 -15.86 35.93
N VAL A 259 29.86 -16.22 37.11
CA VAL A 259 30.41 -15.74 38.36
C VAL A 259 31.53 -16.72 38.75
N GLN A 260 32.77 -16.29 38.67
CA GLN A 260 33.93 -17.02 39.21
C GLN A 260 33.71 -17.29 40.70
N GLY A 261 33.37 -18.52 41.04
CA GLY A 261 33.22 -19.02 42.44
C GLY A 261 32.04 -19.97 42.57
N SER A 262 32.26 -21.25 42.38
CA SER A 262 31.49 -22.44 42.83
C SER A 262 29.97 -22.23 43.09
N GLY A 263 29.23 -21.90 42.08
CA GLY A 263 27.77 -21.94 42.13
C GLY A 263 27.19 -21.98 40.74
N LYS A 264 26.71 -23.15 40.29
CA LYS A 264 25.94 -23.28 39.05
C LYS A 264 24.66 -22.50 39.21
N ILE A 265 24.57 -21.29 38.61
CA ILE A 265 23.30 -20.62 38.42
C ILE A 265 22.58 -21.40 37.32
N LYS A 266 21.53 -22.12 37.69
CA LYS A 266 20.58 -22.66 36.73
C LYS A 266 19.94 -21.46 36.03
N SER A 267 20.03 -21.39 34.70
CA SER A 267 19.30 -20.43 33.90
C SER A 267 17.82 -20.48 34.28
N ALA A 268 17.34 -19.43 34.94
CA ALA A 268 15.93 -19.25 35.17
C ALA A 268 15.33 -18.83 33.81
N LYS A 269 14.64 -19.73 33.12
CA LYS A 269 13.70 -19.37 32.06
C LYS A 269 12.58 -18.64 32.74
N ILE A 270 12.57 -17.30 32.68
CA ILE A 270 11.38 -16.53 32.99
C ILE A 270 10.40 -16.82 31.84
N LYS A 271 9.37 -17.61 32.14
CA LYS A 271 8.26 -17.79 31.24
C LYS A 271 7.56 -16.45 31.12
N THR A 272 7.65 -15.78 29.97
CA THR A 272 6.82 -14.63 29.66
C THR A 272 5.38 -15.13 29.52
N GLU A 273 4.52 -14.82 30.49
CA GLU A 273 3.08 -15.08 30.38
C GLU A 273 2.48 -13.96 29.54
N GLY A 274 2.02 -14.32 28.35
CA GLY A 274 1.36 -13.44 27.41
C GLY A 274 2.09 -13.32 26.08
N GLU A 275 1.32 -13.23 25.02
CA GLU A 275 1.81 -13.00 23.65
C GLU A 275 0.99 -11.87 23.02
N VAL A 276 1.62 -11.06 22.14
CA VAL A 276 0.90 -10.16 21.27
C VAL A 276 0.00 -10.99 20.35
N LYS A 277 -1.30 -10.74 20.39
CA LYS A 277 -2.27 -11.48 19.59
C LYS A 277 -2.38 -10.89 18.19
N TYR A 278 -2.13 -11.72 17.20
CA TYR A 278 -2.36 -11.42 15.79
C TYR A 278 -3.69 -12.02 15.35
N LEU A 279 -4.25 -11.46 14.28
CA LEU A 279 -5.46 -12.03 13.68
C LEU A 279 -5.14 -13.39 13.05
N SER A 280 -6.03 -14.36 13.24
CA SER A 280 -5.96 -15.64 12.53
C SER A 280 -6.30 -15.48 11.05
N ASP A 281 -5.95 -16.45 10.20
CA ASP A 281 -6.29 -16.42 8.77
C ASP A 281 -7.79 -16.25 8.53
N LYS A 282 -8.62 -16.84 9.40
CA LYS A 282 -10.06 -16.69 9.34
C LYS A 282 -10.49 -15.26 9.71
N ASP A 283 -9.93 -14.71 10.80
CA ASP A 283 -10.23 -13.32 11.22
C ASP A 283 -9.83 -12.32 10.13
N LEU A 284 -8.66 -12.51 9.50
CA LEU A 284 -8.17 -11.68 8.40
C LEU A 284 -9.15 -11.68 7.22
N THR A 285 -9.59 -12.89 6.82
CA THR A 285 -10.49 -13.06 5.68
C THR A 285 -11.87 -12.45 5.97
N ASP A 286 -12.50 -12.83 7.07
CA ASP A 286 -13.84 -12.36 7.44
C ASP A 286 -13.84 -10.84 7.69
N ALA A 287 -12.77 -10.30 8.31
CA ALA A 287 -12.61 -8.87 8.54
C ALA A 287 -12.47 -8.08 7.23
N TRP A 288 -11.64 -8.59 6.28
CA TRP A 288 -11.49 -7.92 4.99
C TRP A 288 -12.78 -7.99 4.15
N GLU A 289 -13.47 -9.12 4.14
CA GLU A 289 -14.76 -9.24 3.49
C GLU A 289 -15.75 -8.20 4.03
N ALA A 290 -15.87 -8.06 5.34
CA ALA A 290 -16.77 -7.09 5.96
C ALA A 290 -16.38 -5.64 5.67
N ILE A 291 -15.09 -5.30 5.74
CA ILE A 291 -14.58 -3.93 5.60
C ILE A 291 -14.58 -3.45 4.15
N SER A 292 -14.19 -4.30 3.21
CA SER A 292 -14.06 -3.94 1.80
C SER A 292 -15.33 -3.33 1.22
N HIS A 293 -16.50 -3.75 1.70
CA HIS A 293 -17.79 -3.17 1.30
C HIS A 293 -18.09 -1.78 1.91
N THR A 294 -17.27 -1.31 2.84
CA THR A 294 -17.50 -0.06 3.58
C THR A 294 -16.42 1.00 3.34
N ILE A 295 -15.50 0.79 2.40
CA ILE A 295 -14.36 1.68 2.10
C ILE A 295 -14.82 3.10 1.71
N THR A 296 -16.00 3.25 1.14
CA THR A 296 -16.59 4.56 0.81
C THR A 296 -16.82 5.42 2.05
N ARG A 297 -17.07 4.82 3.22
CA ARG A 297 -17.31 5.58 4.47
C ARG A 297 -16.07 6.38 4.92
N PRO A 298 -14.89 5.77 5.13
CA PRO A 298 -13.69 6.53 5.45
C PRO A 298 -13.26 7.45 4.30
N TRP A 299 -13.44 7.06 3.03
CA TRP A 299 -13.15 7.90 1.89
C TRP A 299 -13.94 9.23 1.94
N GLU A 300 -15.25 9.20 2.18
CA GLU A 300 -16.08 10.40 2.27
C GLU A 300 -15.67 11.31 3.44
N LEU A 301 -15.26 10.72 4.59
CA LEU A 301 -14.72 11.49 5.71
C LEU A 301 -13.42 12.19 5.31
N TRP A 302 -12.45 11.45 4.79
CA TRP A 302 -11.15 12.00 4.40
C TRP A 302 -11.27 13.03 3.27
N ARG A 303 -12.18 12.80 2.32
CA ARG A 303 -12.52 13.77 1.30
C ARG A 303 -12.95 15.10 1.94
N ARG A 304 -13.89 15.04 2.88
CA ARG A 304 -14.38 16.24 3.56
C ARG A 304 -13.29 16.95 4.36
N GLU A 305 -12.41 16.21 5.02
CA GLU A 305 -11.29 16.78 5.78
C GLU A 305 -10.34 17.60 4.89
N VAL A 306 -9.99 17.08 3.71
CA VAL A 306 -9.09 17.80 2.80
C VAL A 306 -9.80 18.95 2.05
N GLU A 307 -11.07 18.82 1.71
CA GLU A 307 -11.86 19.87 1.07
C GLU A 307 -11.98 21.14 1.92
N VAL A 308 -12.01 21.01 3.26
CA VAL A 308 -12.10 22.16 4.17
C VAL A 308 -10.76 22.72 4.60
N ASN A 309 -9.66 22.02 4.30
CA ASN A 309 -8.32 22.44 4.67
C ASN A 309 -7.73 23.33 3.57
N PRO A 310 -7.36 24.61 3.85
CA PRO A 310 -6.92 25.56 2.84
C PRO A 310 -5.59 25.21 2.16
N LEU A 311 -4.83 24.25 2.68
CA LEU A 311 -3.62 23.73 2.03
C LEU A 311 -3.96 23.01 0.71
N TYR A 312 -5.07 22.25 0.70
CA TYR A 312 -5.40 21.37 -0.41
C TYR A 312 -6.33 22.08 -1.41
N ARG A 313 -5.85 22.19 -2.64
CA ARG A 313 -6.61 22.81 -3.72
C ARG A 313 -6.80 21.81 -4.85
N ASN A 314 -8.03 21.48 -5.16
CA ASN A 314 -8.38 20.67 -6.32
C ASN A 314 -9.12 21.55 -7.33
N ASN A 315 -8.40 21.97 -8.36
CA ASN A 315 -8.91 22.83 -9.44
C ASN A 315 -9.19 22.03 -10.73
N CYS A 316 -9.29 20.70 -10.61
CA CYS A 316 -9.77 19.90 -11.74
C CYS A 316 -11.23 20.23 -12.03
N PRO A 317 -11.62 20.32 -13.30
CA PRO A 317 -13.03 20.55 -13.67
C PRO A 317 -13.90 19.42 -13.12
N ASP A 318 -15.17 19.73 -12.84
CA ASP A 318 -16.17 18.69 -12.61
C ASP A 318 -16.46 18.02 -13.95
N GLY A 319 -16.54 16.68 -13.95
CA GLY A 319 -16.99 15.94 -15.13
C GLY A 319 -18.38 16.42 -15.54
N GLU A 320 -18.65 16.49 -16.82
CA GLU A 320 -20.00 16.79 -17.30
C GLU A 320 -20.93 15.69 -16.77
N ASP A 321 -21.94 16.10 -15.99
CA ASP A 321 -23.04 15.22 -15.58
C ASP A 321 -23.71 14.70 -16.86
N GLY A 322 -23.37 13.45 -17.22
CA GLY A 322 -23.98 12.73 -18.33
C GLY A 322 -25.37 12.19 -18.01
#